data_c032a31142785af13b34d61a87794485
#
_entry.id   c032a31142785af13b34d61a87794485
#
_cell.length_a   1.000
_cell.length_b   1.000
_cell.length_c   1.000
_cell.angle_alpha   90.00
_cell.angle_beta   90.00
_cell.angle_gamma   90.00
#
_symmetry.space_group_name_H-M   'P 1'
#
loop_
_entity.id
_entity.type
_entity.pdbx_description
1 polymer ?
#
loop_
_entity_poly.entity_id
_entity_poly.type
_entity_poly.pdbx_seq_one_letter_code
_entity_poly.pdbx_strand_id
1 'polypeptide(L)'
;MSFVLPPEHEAFRGSVREFAEAEIAPYAAEWDRLHHFPVDVVRKMGALGLFGLTAPEEYGGAGEDGDFTSLCVAIEEIGRVDQSMGITLEAAVGLGINPILTYGTDEQKQKWLPDLVTGHALAGFGLTEPGAGSDAGATATRAELVDGQWRINGSKQFITNSGSEITSLVTVTARTGQRDDGRAEVSTFIIEAGTPGFEVEPAYDKLGWHASDTHPLTFTDVHVPEDNLLGERGRGFAQFLAILDDGRVAIAALAVGCIQACLDLSVQYAGERTTFKVPIGTKQGVAFQIADLQVMAEAARVLTYKAAALKDSGRTREEFRQAAAIAKLYATESAVTATRIATQVFGGYGFMEEYPVARFYRDAKVLEIGEGTSEVQRMLIARGLGLPVE
;
A
#
# COMPACT_ATOMS: atom_id res chain seq x y z
N MET A 1 3.78 -24.49 11.77
CA MET A 1 4.10 -23.56 10.67
C MET A 1 5.57 -23.23 10.78
N SER A 2 6.33 -23.34 9.69
CA SER A 2 7.68 -22.76 9.64
C SER A 2 7.53 -21.24 9.57
N PHE A 3 8.33 -20.49 10.35
CA PHE A 3 8.40 -19.04 10.27
C PHE A 3 9.56 -18.57 9.38
N VAL A 4 10.20 -19.51 8.70
CA VAL A 4 11.29 -19.27 7.75
C VAL A 4 10.68 -19.35 6.36
N LEU A 5 10.94 -18.35 5.54
CA LEU A 5 10.51 -18.37 4.15
C LEU A 5 11.14 -19.55 3.39
N PRO A 6 10.42 -20.15 2.45
CA PRO A 6 10.98 -21.15 1.54
C PRO A 6 12.18 -20.60 0.77
N PRO A 7 13.11 -21.49 0.32
CA PRO A 7 14.31 -21.07 -0.42
C PRO A 7 14.02 -20.23 -1.68
N GLU A 8 12.91 -20.53 -2.36
CA GLU A 8 12.45 -19.77 -3.54
C GLU A 8 12.13 -18.33 -3.21
N HIS A 9 11.41 -18.06 -2.11
CA HIS A 9 11.12 -16.70 -1.65
C HIS A 9 12.37 -15.95 -1.19
N GLU A 10 13.35 -16.66 -0.57
CA GLU A 10 14.62 -16.04 -0.20
C GLU A 10 15.49 -15.71 -1.44
N ALA A 11 15.47 -16.54 -2.48
CA ALA A 11 16.13 -16.24 -3.74
C ALA A 11 15.47 -15.02 -4.44
N PHE A 12 14.14 -14.99 -4.48
CA PHE A 12 13.36 -13.86 -5.01
C PHE A 12 13.64 -12.57 -4.22
N ARG A 13 13.68 -12.63 -2.88
CA ARG A 13 14.10 -11.52 -2.02
C ARG A 13 15.44 -10.94 -2.45
N GLY A 14 16.43 -11.80 -2.72
CA GLY A 14 17.75 -11.41 -3.21
C GLY A 14 17.66 -10.59 -4.50
N SER A 15 16.90 -11.06 -5.48
CA SER A 15 16.73 -10.38 -6.77
C SER A 15 16.03 -9.02 -6.62
N VAL A 16 14.97 -8.93 -5.80
CA VAL A 16 14.28 -7.64 -5.55
C VAL A 16 15.19 -6.67 -4.81
N ARG A 17 15.98 -7.16 -3.85
CA ARG A 17 16.98 -6.35 -3.12
C ARG A 17 18.01 -5.75 -4.07
N GLU A 18 18.61 -6.57 -4.93
CA GLU A 18 19.58 -6.12 -5.93
C GLU A 18 18.97 -5.04 -6.84
N PHE A 19 17.74 -5.24 -7.29
CA PHE A 19 17.02 -4.23 -8.07
C PHE A 19 16.83 -2.93 -7.28
N ALA A 20 16.34 -3.00 -6.05
CA ALA A 20 16.07 -1.82 -5.22
C ALA A 20 17.35 -1.02 -4.93
N GLU A 21 18.46 -1.70 -4.65
CA GLU A 21 19.75 -1.09 -4.41
C GLU A 21 20.38 -0.47 -5.67
N ALA A 22 20.16 -1.07 -6.85
CA ALA A 22 20.71 -0.56 -8.10
C ALA A 22 19.88 0.57 -8.72
N GLU A 23 18.55 0.44 -8.70
CA GLU A 23 17.65 1.29 -9.49
C GLU A 23 16.88 2.33 -8.66
N ILE A 24 16.78 2.16 -7.34
CA ILE A 24 16.02 3.05 -6.45
C ILE A 24 16.95 3.81 -5.50
N ALA A 25 17.81 3.10 -4.76
CA ALA A 25 18.63 3.70 -3.70
C ALA A 25 19.44 4.94 -4.14
N PRO A 26 20.08 4.96 -5.32
CA PRO A 26 20.89 6.10 -5.75
C PRO A 26 20.10 7.40 -5.96
N TYR A 27 18.79 7.28 -6.22
CA TYR A 27 17.95 8.40 -6.63
C TYR A 27 16.87 8.77 -5.61
N ALA A 28 16.61 7.94 -4.62
CA ALA A 28 15.51 8.10 -3.66
C ALA A 28 15.53 9.45 -2.93
N ALA A 29 16.72 9.95 -2.53
CA ALA A 29 16.84 11.25 -1.89
C ALA A 29 16.53 12.42 -2.83
N GLU A 30 16.87 12.30 -4.12
CA GLU A 30 16.56 13.32 -5.12
C GLU A 30 15.07 13.35 -5.42
N TRP A 31 14.44 12.18 -5.63
CA TRP A 31 13.00 12.09 -5.87
C TRP A 31 12.20 12.64 -4.69
N ASP A 32 12.58 12.34 -3.44
CA ASP A 32 11.94 12.89 -2.25
C ASP A 32 12.03 14.41 -2.22
N ARG A 33 13.23 14.96 -2.46
CA ARG A 33 13.47 16.42 -2.46
C ARG A 33 12.72 17.16 -3.57
N LEU A 34 12.57 16.54 -4.74
CA LEU A 34 11.90 17.11 -5.91
C LEU A 34 10.40 16.82 -5.98
N HIS A 35 9.88 16.00 -5.09
CA HIS A 35 8.52 15.44 -5.15
C HIS A 35 8.26 14.78 -6.53
N HIS A 36 9.25 14.04 -7.00
CA HIS A 36 9.25 13.46 -8.34
C HIS A 36 8.78 12.01 -8.31
N PHE A 37 7.71 11.69 -9.05
CA PHE A 37 7.26 10.33 -9.29
C PHE A 37 8.06 9.70 -10.45
N PRO A 38 8.89 8.66 -10.22
CA PRO A 38 9.83 8.15 -11.21
C PRO A 38 9.20 7.06 -12.11
N VAL A 39 8.44 7.46 -13.13
CA VAL A 39 7.74 6.55 -14.05
C VAL A 39 8.68 5.50 -14.66
N ASP A 40 9.91 5.88 -15.02
CA ASP A 40 10.88 4.96 -15.61
C ASP A 40 11.22 3.78 -14.67
N VAL A 41 11.32 4.05 -13.36
CA VAL A 41 11.55 2.98 -12.37
C VAL A 41 10.32 2.12 -12.18
N VAL A 42 9.13 2.71 -12.20
CA VAL A 42 7.86 1.95 -12.17
C VAL A 42 7.79 0.98 -13.35
N ARG A 43 8.16 1.42 -14.57
CA ARG A 43 8.24 0.54 -15.75
C ARG A 43 9.29 -0.58 -15.58
N LYS A 44 10.44 -0.30 -14.95
CA LYS A 44 11.44 -1.33 -14.63
C LYS A 44 10.91 -2.35 -13.63
N MET A 45 10.13 -1.90 -12.62
CA MET A 45 9.43 -2.79 -11.69
C MET A 45 8.45 -3.71 -12.44
N GLY A 46 7.72 -3.16 -13.43
CA GLY A 46 6.87 -3.94 -14.33
C GLY A 46 7.66 -4.97 -15.15
N ALA A 47 8.76 -4.57 -15.76
CA ALA A 47 9.63 -5.46 -16.52
C ALA A 47 10.23 -6.60 -15.67
N LEU A 48 10.41 -6.38 -14.35
CA LEU A 48 10.80 -7.41 -13.39
C LEU A 48 9.63 -8.30 -12.94
N GLY A 49 8.40 -8.02 -13.42
CA GLY A 49 7.21 -8.80 -13.11
C GLY A 49 6.56 -8.50 -11.75
N LEU A 50 6.98 -7.42 -11.05
CA LEU A 50 6.53 -7.15 -9.68
C LEU A 50 5.03 -6.84 -9.56
N PHE A 51 4.41 -6.28 -10.61
CA PHE A 51 2.96 -6.01 -10.60
C PHE A 51 2.12 -7.25 -10.88
N GLY A 52 2.73 -8.29 -11.48
CA GLY A 52 2.05 -9.53 -11.86
C GLY A 52 2.10 -10.66 -10.82
N LEU A 53 2.72 -10.47 -9.65
CA LEU A 53 3.00 -11.54 -8.67
C LEU A 53 1.77 -12.30 -8.17
N THR A 54 0.58 -11.69 -8.22
CA THR A 54 -0.68 -12.32 -7.79
C THR A 54 -1.67 -12.52 -8.94
N ALA A 55 -1.27 -12.21 -10.17
CA ALA A 55 -2.14 -12.27 -11.34
C ALA A 55 -1.89 -13.53 -12.17
N PRO A 56 -2.91 -14.09 -12.85
CA PRO A 56 -2.77 -15.21 -13.77
C PRO A 56 -1.89 -14.89 -14.99
N GLU A 57 -1.27 -15.94 -15.56
CA GLU A 57 -0.44 -15.84 -16.77
C GLU A 57 -1.19 -15.29 -17.98
N GLU A 58 -2.48 -15.58 -18.12
CA GLU A 58 -3.31 -15.10 -19.23
C GLU A 58 -3.38 -13.56 -19.34
N TYR A 59 -3.09 -12.84 -18.24
CA TYR A 59 -2.99 -11.38 -18.20
C TYR A 59 -1.55 -10.87 -18.13
N GLY A 60 -0.54 -11.78 -18.24
CA GLY A 60 0.88 -11.45 -18.15
C GLY A 60 1.45 -11.51 -16.74
N GLY A 61 0.74 -12.13 -15.79
CA GLY A 61 1.19 -12.33 -14.41
C GLY A 61 2.05 -13.58 -14.22
N ALA A 62 2.47 -13.82 -12.98
CA ALA A 62 3.32 -14.94 -12.59
C ALA A 62 2.58 -16.30 -12.52
N GLY A 63 1.25 -16.30 -12.51
CA GLY A 63 0.46 -17.53 -12.44
C GLY A 63 0.76 -18.33 -11.16
N GLU A 64 1.09 -19.63 -11.34
CA GLU A 64 1.41 -20.52 -10.22
C GLU A 64 2.80 -20.26 -9.60
N ASP A 65 3.68 -19.52 -10.30
CA ASP A 65 5.01 -19.16 -9.80
C ASP A 65 5.00 -17.94 -8.86
N GLY A 66 3.84 -17.27 -8.72
CA GLY A 66 3.65 -16.12 -7.84
C GLY A 66 2.60 -16.37 -6.76
N ASP A 67 2.71 -15.66 -5.66
CA ASP A 67 1.77 -15.70 -4.55
C ASP A 67 1.74 -14.37 -3.79
N PHE A 68 0.87 -14.28 -2.80
CA PHE A 68 0.75 -13.09 -1.97
C PHE A 68 1.97 -12.89 -1.05
N THR A 69 2.62 -13.98 -0.65
CA THR A 69 3.87 -13.92 0.12
C THR A 69 4.99 -13.28 -0.71
N SER A 70 5.13 -13.62 -1.99
CA SER A 70 6.07 -12.99 -2.92
C SER A 70 5.83 -11.48 -3.07
N LEU A 71 4.56 -11.07 -3.15
CA LEU A 71 4.21 -9.64 -3.15
C LEU A 71 4.67 -8.93 -1.87
N CYS A 72 4.44 -9.55 -0.70
CA CYS A 72 4.91 -8.99 0.58
C CYS A 72 6.44 -8.89 0.65
N VAL A 73 7.17 -9.89 0.10
CA VAL A 73 8.64 -9.85 -0.02
C VAL A 73 9.10 -8.68 -0.90
N ALA A 74 8.45 -8.48 -2.06
CA ALA A 74 8.78 -7.38 -2.95
C ALA A 74 8.55 -6.02 -2.29
N ILE A 75 7.41 -5.84 -1.63
CA ILE A 75 7.07 -4.60 -0.92
C ILE A 75 8.03 -4.33 0.23
N GLU A 76 8.42 -5.36 1.02
CA GLU A 76 9.41 -5.23 2.09
C GLU A 76 10.75 -4.73 1.56
N GLU A 77 11.30 -5.36 0.50
CA GLU A 77 12.62 -5.01 -0.02
C GLU A 77 12.65 -3.67 -0.74
N ILE A 78 11.63 -3.32 -1.51
CA ILE A 78 11.49 -1.99 -2.10
C ILE A 78 11.32 -0.94 -0.99
N GLY A 79 10.44 -1.19 -0.02
CA GLY A 79 10.17 -0.29 1.10
C GLY A 79 11.36 -0.10 2.04
N ARG A 80 12.28 -1.07 2.11
CA ARG A 80 13.55 -0.94 2.83
C ARG A 80 14.45 0.14 2.23
N VAL A 81 14.34 0.40 0.96
CA VAL A 81 15.11 1.44 0.25
C VAL A 81 14.33 2.74 0.13
N ASP A 82 13.07 2.65 -0.28
CA ASP A 82 12.19 3.81 -0.45
C ASP A 82 10.72 3.47 -0.21
N GLN A 83 10.13 4.13 0.77
CA GLN A 83 8.74 3.90 1.16
C GLN A 83 7.74 4.36 0.09
N SER A 84 8.09 5.40 -0.69
CA SER A 84 7.25 5.90 -1.78
C SER A 84 7.12 4.88 -2.92
N MET A 85 8.23 4.21 -3.28
CA MET A 85 8.19 3.15 -4.30
C MET A 85 7.52 1.87 -3.76
N GLY A 86 7.71 1.58 -2.48
CA GLY A 86 7.03 0.46 -1.83
C GLY A 86 5.51 0.62 -1.81
N ILE A 87 4.99 1.81 -1.48
CA ILE A 87 3.53 2.08 -1.53
C ILE A 87 3.03 2.15 -2.97
N THR A 88 3.83 2.59 -3.92
CA THR A 88 3.45 2.58 -5.35
C THR A 88 3.20 1.14 -5.83
N LEU A 89 4.08 0.19 -5.47
CA LEU A 89 3.89 -1.24 -5.77
C LEU A 89 2.66 -1.81 -5.06
N GLU A 90 2.53 -1.55 -3.76
CA GLU A 90 1.40 -2.02 -2.96
C GLU A 90 0.07 -1.56 -3.57
N ALA A 91 -0.07 -0.24 -3.79
CA ALA A 91 -1.30 0.33 -4.33
C ALA A 91 -1.60 -0.14 -5.76
N ALA A 92 -0.58 -0.33 -6.60
CA ALA A 92 -0.78 -0.82 -7.96
C ALA A 92 -1.34 -2.25 -7.96
N VAL A 93 -0.78 -3.16 -7.16
CA VAL A 93 -1.23 -4.56 -7.11
C VAL A 93 -2.48 -4.70 -6.25
N GLY A 94 -2.41 -4.25 -5.00
CA GLY A 94 -3.48 -4.45 -4.01
C GLY A 94 -4.74 -3.67 -4.32
N LEU A 95 -4.61 -2.42 -4.74
CA LEU A 95 -5.72 -1.48 -4.92
C LEU A 95 -6.08 -1.24 -6.39
N GLY A 96 -5.11 -1.32 -7.31
CA GLY A 96 -5.34 -1.11 -8.75
C GLY A 96 -5.78 -2.39 -9.46
N ILE A 97 -4.97 -3.45 -9.40
CA ILE A 97 -5.17 -4.72 -10.11
C ILE A 97 -6.23 -5.60 -9.41
N ASN A 98 -6.09 -5.81 -8.11
CA ASN A 98 -6.88 -6.79 -7.36
C ASN A 98 -8.41 -6.57 -7.42
N PRO A 99 -8.97 -5.33 -7.40
CA PRO A 99 -10.41 -5.13 -7.58
C PRO A 99 -10.92 -5.65 -8.92
N ILE A 100 -10.21 -5.40 -10.01
CA ILE A 100 -10.60 -5.85 -11.36
C ILE A 100 -10.42 -7.35 -11.48
N LEU A 101 -9.31 -7.89 -10.98
CA LEU A 101 -9.01 -9.32 -11.00
C LEU A 101 -10.08 -10.12 -10.24
N THR A 102 -10.53 -9.61 -9.08
CA THR A 102 -11.46 -10.32 -8.20
C THR A 102 -12.92 -10.18 -8.64
N TYR A 103 -13.31 -9.00 -9.12
CA TYR A 103 -14.73 -8.66 -9.34
C TYR A 103 -15.07 -8.32 -10.78
N GLY A 104 -14.10 -8.17 -11.66
CA GLY A 104 -14.31 -7.86 -13.07
C GLY A 104 -14.94 -9.01 -13.85
N THR A 105 -15.69 -8.68 -14.89
CA THR A 105 -16.08 -9.64 -15.93
C THR A 105 -14.86 -10.05 -16.75
N ASP A 106 -14.97 -11.12 -17.53
CA ASP A 106 -13.85 -11.56 -18.39
C ASP A 106 -13.47 -10.47 -19.40
N GLU A 107 -14.45 -9.72 -19.93
CA GLU A 107 -14.22 -8.59 -20.84
C GLU A 107 -13.49 -7.45 -20.14
N GLN A 108 -13.87 -7.12 -18.90
CA GLN A 108 -13.20 -6.10 -18.10
C GLN A 108 -11.75 -6.50 -17.78
N LYS A 109 -11.53 -7.75 -17.40
CA LYS A 109 -10.19 -8.29 -17.12
C LYS A 109 -9.30 -8.25 -18.36
N GLN A 110 -9.81 -8.74 -19.51
CA GLN A 110 -9.07 -8.73 -20.77
C GLN A 110 -8.74 -7.31 -21.25
N LYS A 111 -9.62 -6.34 -20.98
CA LYS A 111 -9.43 -4.96 -21.40
C LYS A 111 -8.35 -4.23 -20.60
N TRP A 112 -8.34 -4.39 -19.28
CA TRP A 112 -7.54 -3.52 -18.40
C TRP A 112 -6.38 -4.20 -17.69
N LEU A 113 -6.46 -5.51 -17.37
CA LEU A 113 -5.41 -6.17 -16.59
C LEU A 113 -4.06 -6.26 -17.31
N PRO A 114 -3.95 -6.54 -18.63
CA PRO A 114 -2.65 -6.73 -19.25
C PRO A 114 -1.68 -5.55 -19.06
N ASP A 115 -2.14 -4.31 -19.25
CA ASP A 115 -1.30 -3.13 -19.08
C ASP A 115 -0.98 -2.84 -17.60
N LEU A 116 -1.92 -3.12 -16.70
CA LEU A 116 -1.71 -2.94 -15.25
C LEU A 116 -0.73 -3.97 -14.70
N VAL A 117 -0.88 -5.24 -15.07
CA VAL A 117 -0.06 -6.37 -14.60
C VAL A 117 1.38 -6.28 -15.10
N THR A 118 1.59 -5.70 -16.27
CA THR A 118 2.93 -5.49 -16.85
C THR A 118 3.57 -4.14 -16.46
N GLY A 119 2.86 -3.31 -15.70
CA GLY A 119 3.36 -1.99 -15.26
C GLY A 119 3.43 -0.93 -16.38
N HIS A 120 2.79 -1.17 -17.52
CA HIS A 120 2.62 -0.17 -18.56
C HIS A 120 1.63 0.92 -18.15
N ALA A 121 0.68 0.55 -17.29
CA ALA A 121 -0.32 1.46 -16.72
C ALA A 121 -0.46 1.27 -15.21
N LEU A 122 -1.02 2.27 -14.54
CA LEU A 122 -1.40 2.23 -13.13
C LEU A 122 -2.90 2.51 -12.98
N ALA A 123 -3.46 2.09 -11.85
CA ALA A 123 -4.85 2.35 -11.48
C ALA A 123 -4.97 2.86 -10.04
N GLY A 124 -5.88 3.83 -9.83
CA GLY A 124 -6.22 4.36 -8.51
C GLY A 124 -7.44 3.66 -7.89
N PHE A 125 -7.58 3.79 -6.54
CA PHE A 125 -8.65 3.18 -5.74
C PHE A 125 -9.42 4.24 -4.96
N GLY A 126 -10.53 4.72 -5.52
CA GLY A 126 -11.32 5.83 -5.02
C GLY A 126 -12.37 5.41 -3.99
N LEU A 127 -11.96 5.19 -2.73
CA LEU A 127 -12.86 4.93 -1.60
C LEU A 127 -13.08 6.19 -0.75
N THR A 128 -11.99 6.76 -0.23
CA THR A 128 -11.98 7.86 0.73
C THR A 128 -12.53 9.16 0.13
N GLU A 129 -13.36 9.86 0.88
CA GLU A 129 -13.93 11.16 0.51
C GLU A 129 -13.60 12.24 1.55
N PRO A 130 -13.77 13.55 1.22
CA PRO A 130 -13.53 14.61 2.18
C PRO A 130 -14.26 14.46 3.52
N GLY A 131 -15.46 13.87 3.50
CA GLY A 131 -16.30 13.63 4.68
C GLY A 131 -16.32 12.19 5.19
N ALA A 132 -15.62 11.25 4.52
CA ALA A 132 -15.74 9.82 4.79
C ALA A 132 -14.36 9.11 4.68
N GLY A 133 -13.63 9.05 5.78
CA GLY A 133 -12.39 8.29 5.95
C GLY A 133 -12.65 6.95 6.63
N SER A 134 -12.48 6.89 7.96
CA SER A 134 -12.76 5.66 8.74
C SER A 134 -14.24 5.24 8.66
N ASP A 135 -15.17 6.19 8.53
CA ASP A 135 -16.59 5.93 8.19
C ASP A 135 -16.77 5.87 6.67
N ALA A 136 -16.09 4.91 6.02
CA ALA A 136 -16.13 4.75 4.56
C ALA A 136 -17.53 4.38 4.02
N GLY A 137 -18.46 3.98 4.88
CA GLY A 137 -19.87 3.74 4.52
C GLY A 137 -20.68 5.02 4.26
N ALA A 138 -20.19 6.18 4.74
CA ALA A 138 -20.82 7.48 4.55
C ALA A 138 -20.53 8.13 3.17
N THR A 139 -20.24 7.32 2.15
CA THR A 139 -19.99 7.76 0.77
C THR A 139 -21.05 8.76 0.29
N ALA A 140 -20.62 9.95 -0.12
CA ALA A 140 -21.47 11.02 -0.67
C ALA A 140 -21.46 11.07 -2.21
N THR A 141 -20.41 10.57 -2.86
CA THR A 141 -20.34 10.40 -4.33
C THR A 141 -21.54 9.57 -4.80
N ARG A 142 -22.22 10.02 -5.88
CA ARG A 142 -23.47 9.42 -6.39
C ARG A 142 -23.29 8.96 -7.82
N ALA A 143 -23.97 7.89 -8.17
CA ALA A 143 -24.09 7.39 -9.53
C ALA A 143 -25.57 7.10 -9.85
N GLU A 144 -26.05 7.66 -10.94
CA GLU A 144 -27.41 7.48 -11.42
C GLU A 144 -27.38 6.88 -12.82
N LEU A 145 -28.19 5.83 -13.07
CA LEU A 145 -28.32 5.25 -14.40
C LEU A 145 -29.30 6.11 -15.22
N VAL A 146 -28.78 6.73 -16.28
CA VAL A 146 -29.53 7.61 -17.18
C VAL A 146 -29.22 7.20 -18.62
N ASP A 147 -30.25 6.85 -19.39
CA ASP A 147 -30.14 6.48 -20.81
C ASP A 147 -29.07 5.41 -21.12
N GLY A 148 -28.94 4.40 -20.23
CA GLY A 148 -27.99 3.29 -20.37
C GLY A 148 -26.54 3.65 -20.03
N GLN A 149 -26.32 4.80 -19.37
CA GLN A 149 -25.01 5.21 -18.87
C GLN A 149 -25.11 5.60 -17.39
N TRP A 150 -24.06 5.33 -16.64
CA TRP A 150 -23.92 5.85 -15.28
C TRP A 150 -23.41 7.29 -15.30
N ARG A 151 -24.17 8.19 -14.69
CA ARG A 151 -23.77 9.57 -14.45
C ARG A 151 -23.25 9.70 -13.03
N ILE A 152 -21.97 10.03 -12.87
CA ILE A 152 -21.27 10.05 -11.59
C ILE A 152 -20.92 11.49 -11.21
N ASN A 153 -21.23 11.85 -9.94
CA ASN A 153 -20.95 13.16 -9.35
C ASN A 153 -20.40 12.98 -7.94
N GLY A 154 -19.33 13.69 -7.60
CA GLY A 154 -18.72 13.66 -6.27
C GLY A 154 -17.23 13.92 -6.27
N SER A 155 -16.55 13.48 -5.22
CA SER A 155 -15.09 13.63 -5.10
C SER A 155 -14.47 12.53 -4.26
N LYS A 156 -13.18 12.26 -4.51
CA LYS A 156 -12.36 11.32 -3.72
C LYS A 156 -11.08 11.99 -3.25
N GLN A 157 -10.52 11.53 -2.14
CA GLN A 157 -9.30 12.10 -1.56
C GLN A 157 -8.24 11.05 -1.27
N PHE A 158 -6.97 11.49 -1.32
CA PHE A 158 -5.80 10.69 -0.99
C PHE A 158 -5.61 9.48 -1.91
N ILE A 159 -5.88 9.64 -3.22
CA ILE A 159 -5.87 8.52 -4.16
C ILE A 159 -4.46 8.35 -4.75
N THR A 160 -3.80 7.29 -4.37
CA THR A 160 -2.48 6.89 -4.88
C THR A 160 -2.58 6.36 -6.31
N ASN A 161 -1.54 6.58 -7.11
CA ASN A 161 -1.43 6.13 -8.52
C ASN A 161 -2.55 6.68 -9.43
N SER A 162 -3.05 7.90 -9.15
CA SER A 162 -4.22 8.44 -9.83
C SER A 162 -3.95 9.63 -10.75
N GLY A 163 -2.75 10.22 -10.72
CA GLY A 163 -2.43 11.42 -11.48
C GLY A 163 -1.15 11.34 -12.31
N SER A 164 -0.48 10.19 -12.33
CA SER A 164 0.73 10.01 -13.15
C SER A 164 0.41 9.92 -14.65
N GLU A 165 1.41 10.16 -15.49
CA GLU A 165 1.27 10.04 -16.97
C GLU A 165 0.93 8.62 -17.44
N ILE A 166 1.13 7.60 -16.60
CA ILE A 166 0.79 6.19 -16.88
C ILE A 166 -0.47 5.72 -16.14
N THR A 167 -1.17 6.61 -15.46
CA THR A 167 -2.47 6.27 -14.86
C THR A 167 -3.51 6.07 -15.96
N SER A 168 -4.10 4.88 -16.06
CA SER A 168 -5.09 4.55 -17.10
C SER A 168 -6.53 4.63 -16.63
N LEU A 169 -6.77 4.37 -15.34
CA LEU A 169 -8.11 4.34 -14.76
C LEU A 169 -8.11 4.54 -13.24
N VAL A 170 -9.30 4.73 -12.71
CA VAL A 170 -9.57 4.64 -11.27
C VAL A 170 -10.81 3.77 -11.04
N THR A 171 -10.79 2.95 -9.98
CA THR A 171 -12.00 2.31 -9.46
C THR A 171 -12.61 3.20 -8.38
N VAL A 172 -13.92 3.43 -8.42
CA VAL A 172 -14.58 4.42 -7.56
C VAL A 172 -15.84 3.85 -6.95
N THR A 173 -16.00 3.98 -5.63
CA THR A 173 -17.29 3.69 -4.98
C THR A 173 -18.23 4.88 -5.11
N ALA A 174 -19.50 4.61 -5.45
CA ALA A 174 -20.55 5.63 -5.48
C ALA A 174 -21.88 5.06 -4.98
N ARG A 175 -22.70 5.92 -4.40
CA ARG A 175 -24.06 5.58 -3.98
C ARG A 175 -24.98 5.49 -5.19
N THR A 176 -25.59 4.31 -5.39
CA THR A 176 -26.50 4.00 -6.48
C THR A 176 -27.97 3.95 -6.06
N GLY A 177 -28.24 4.08 -4.75
CA GLY A 177 -29.58 4.02 -4.21
C GLY A 177 -29.62 3.95 -2.69
N GLN A 178 -30.69 3.39 -2.18
CA GLN A 178 -30.90 3.12 -0.77
C GLN A 178 -31.45 1.70 -0.62
N ARG A 179 -30.96 0.96 0.36
CA ARG A 179 -31.42 -0.38 0.72
C ARG A 179 -32.70 -0.31 1.56
N ASP A 180 -33.42 -1.43 1.66
CA ASP A 180 -34.64 -1.54 2.47
C ASP A 180 -34.40 -1.21 3.96
N ASP A 181 -33.19 -1.43 4.46
CA ASP A 181 -32.79 -1.13 5.83
C ASP A 181 -32.38 0.35 6.04
N GLY A 182 -32.56 1.19 5.02
CA GLY A 182 -32.26 2.62 5.04
C GLY A 182 -30.78 2.97 4.82
N ARG A 183 -29.87 1.99 4.73
CA ARG A 183 -28.45 2.21 4.42
C ARG A 183 -28.25 2.56 2.95
N ALA A 184 -27.13 3.23 2.64
CA ALA A 184 -26.75 3.50 1.26
C ALA A 184 -26.53 2.19 0.48
N GLU A 185 -27.08 2.12 -0.72
CA GLU A 185 -26.67 1.15 -1.73
C GLU A 185 -25.43 1.73 -2.42
N VAL A 186 -24.30 1.06 -2.29
CA VAL A 186 -23.01 1.50 -2.83
C VAL A 186 -22.50 0.49 -3.85
N SER A 187 -22.14 0.99 -5.03
CA SER A 187 -21.58 0.20 -6.14
C SER A 187 -20.19 0.71 -6.50
N THR A 188 -19.45 -0.06 -7.27
CA THR A 188 -18.11 0.28 -7.74
C THR A 188 -18.12 0.47 -9.26
N PHE A 189 -17.39 1.47 -9.74
CA PHE A 189 -17.28 1.82 -11.16
C PHE A 189 -15.83 1.92 -11.58
N ILE A 190 -15.53 1.53 -12.82
CA ILE A 190 -14.26 1.77 -13.48
C ILE A 190 -14.40 3.03 -14.32
N ILE A 191 -13.55 4.03 -14.06
CA ILE A 191 -13.51 5.30 -14.78
C ILE A 191 -12.14 5.44 -15.42
N GLU A 192 -12.09 5.48 -16.75
CA GLU A 192 -10.86 5.64 -17.50
C GLU A 192 -10.32 7.09 -17.40
N ALA A 193 -9.01 7.23 -17.39
CA ALA A 193 -8.35 8.53 -17.46
C ALA A 193 -8.79 9.28 -18.72
N GLY A 194 -8.99 10.59 -18.61
CA GLY A 194 -9.47 11.42 -19.72
C GLY A 194 -10.97 11.34 -20.01
N THR A 195 -11.75 10.58 -19.21
CA THR A 195 -13.22 10.61 -19.31
C THR A 195 -13.72 12.04 -19.03
N PRO A 196 -14.58 12.63 -19.89
CA PRO A 196 -15.09 13.98 -19.68
C PRO A 196 -15.75 14.17 -18.32
N GLY A 197 -15.41 15.24 -17.61
CA GLY A 197 -15.91 15.54 -16.26
C GLY A 197 -15.13 14.82 -15.13
N PHE A 198 -14.23 13.90 -15.45
CA PHE A 198 -13.28 13.36 -14.49
C PHE A 198 -12.02 14.22 -14.46
N GLU A 199 -11.75 14.84 -13.31
CA GLU A 199 -10.60 15.71 -13.10
C GLU A 199 -9.72 15.16 -11.98
N VAL A 200 -8.41 15.12 -12.27
CA VAL A 200 -7.36 14.86 -11.28
C VAL A 200 -6.84 16.21 -10.82
N GLU A 201 -7.05 16.53 -9.55
CA GLU A 201 -6.61 17.78 -8.95
C GLU A 201 -5.08 17.79 -8.74
N PRO A 202 -4.44 18.93 -8.48
CA PRO A 202 -3.02 18.98 -8.16
C PRO A 202 -2.64 18.04 -7.02
N ALA A 203 -1.44 17.43 -7.11
CA ALA A 203 -0.91 16.55 -6.08
C ALA A 203 -0.85 17.21 -4.70
N TYR A 204 -1.03 16.42 -3.65
CA TYR A 204 -0.90 16.92 -2.29
C TYR A 204 0.56 17.26 -1.95
N ASP A 205 0.74 18.33 -1.19
CA ASP A 205 1.97 18.57 -0.42
C ASP A 205 1.91 17.74 0.86
N LYS A 206 2.67 16.66 0.91
CA LYS A 206 2.61 15.63 1.96
C LYS A 206 3.76 15.77 2.95
N LEU A 207 3.59 15.25 4.16
CA LEU A 207 4.66 15.13 5.15
C LEU A 207 5.78 14.18 4.67
N GLY A 208 5.41 13.10 4.02
CA GLY A 208 6.29 12.07 3.48
C GLY A 208 5.71 11.41 2.24
N TRP A 209 6.34 10.33 1.76
CA TRP A 209 6.00 9.68 0.50
C TRP A 209 6.00 10.65 -0.68
N HIS A 210 6.98 11.55 -0.71
CA HIS A 210 7.02 12.62 -1.71
C HIS A 210 7.17 12.11 -3.13
N ALA A 211 7.83 10.97 -3.33
CA ALA A 211 7.98 10.34 -4.63
C ALA A 211 6.79 9.43 -5.01
N SER A 212 5.73 9.37 -4.20
CA SER A 212 4.49 8.68 -4.54
C SER A 212 3.46 9.65 -5.07
N ASP A 213 2.80 9.27 -6.16
CA ASP A 213 1.72 9.99 -6.81
C ASP A 213 0.42 9.89 -5.97
N THR A 214 -0.13 11.04 -5.52
CA THR A 214 -1.33 11.06 -4.66
C THR A 214 -2.15 12.32 -4.89
N HIS A 215 -3.40 12.17 -5.33
CA HIS A 215 -4.25 13.28 -5.74
C HIS A 215 -5.66 13.24 -5.13
N PRO A 216 -6.32 14.39 -5.03
CA PRO A 216 -7.78 14.47 -4.96
C PRO A 216 -8.37 14.27 -6.36
N LEU A 217 -9.57 13.68 -6.41
CA LEU A 217 -10.30 13.43 -7.65
C LEU A 217 -11.68 14.11 -7.58
N THR A 218 -12.09 14.74 -8.67
CA THR A 218 -13.40 15.37 -8.81
C THR A 218 -14.16 14.78 -10.00
N PHE A 219 -15.43 14.51 -9.80
CA PHE A 219 -16.34 13.95 -10.79
C PHE A 219 -17.53 14.90 -10.97
N THR A 220 -17.65 15.48 -12.16
CA THR A 220 -18.75 16.41 -12.52
C THR A 220 -19.44 15.90 -13.78
N ASP A 221 -20.63 15.33 -13.61
CA ASP A 221 -21.41 14.72 -14.69
C ASP A 221 -20.57 13.75 -15.54
N VAL A 222 -19.78 12.90 -14.88
CA VAL A 222 -18.98 11.87 -15.55
C VAL A 222 -19.90 10.78 -16.05
N HIS A 223 -19.90 10.53 -17.35
CA HIS A 223 -20.68 9.47 -17.97
C HIS A 223 -19.81 8.27 -18.33
N VAL A 224 -20.18 7.11 -17.81
CA VAL A 224 -19.55 5.83 -18.16
C VAL A 224 -20.59 4.81 -18.62
N PRO A 225 -20.25 3.89 -19.52
CA PRO A 225 -21.13 2.81 -19.94
C PRO A 225 -21.65 1.99 -18.76
N GLU A 226 -22.83 1.37 -18.92
CA GLU A 226 -23.39 0.48 -17.90
C GLU A 226 -22.42 -0.65 -17.54
N ASP A 227 -21.69 -1.18 -18.52
CA ASP A 227 -20.69 -2.25 -18.39
C ASP A 227 -19.42 -1.84 -17.61
N ASN A 228 -19.26 -0.56 -17.24
CA ASN A 228 -18.19 -0.12 -16.34
C ASN A 228 -18.51 -0.32 -14.86
N LEU A 229 -19.69 -0.86 -14.54
CA LEU A 229 -19.99 -1.34 -13.19
C LEU A 229 -19.06 -2.52 -12.86
N LEU A 230 -18.28 -2.39 -11.80
CA LEU A 230 -17.37 -3.44 -11.33
C LEU A 230 -18.08 -4.34 -10.32
N GLY A 231 -18.24 -5.60 -10.67
CA GLY A 231 -18.93 -6.59 -9.85
C GLY A 231 -20.44 -6.36 -9.79
N GLU A 232 -21.06 -6.67 -8.65
CA GLU A 232 -22.51 -6.63 -8.46
C GLU A 232 -22.96 -5.27 -7.91
N ARG A 233 -24.05 -4.71 -8.47
CA ARG A 233 -24.67 -3.49 -7.98
C ARG A 233 -25.06 -3.61 -6.50
N GLY A 234 -24.77 -2.58 -5.72
CA GLY A 234 -25.04 -2.53 -4.28
C GLY A 234 -24.06 -3.34 -3.41
N ARG A 235 -23.04 -3.96 -3.99
CA ARG A 235 -22.01 -4.72 -3.27
C ARG A 235 -20.67 -3.98 -3.15
N GLY A 236 -20.52 -2.83 -3.78
CA GLY A 236 -19.26 -2.11 -3.90
C GLY A 236 -18.54 -1.83 -2.56
N PHE A 237 -19.30 -1.43 -1.53
CA PHE A 237 -18.71 -1.22 -0.20
C PHE A 237 -18.10 -2.50 0.39
N ALA A 238 -18.83 -3.61 0.32
CA ALA A 238 -18.35 -4.90 0.83
C ALA A 238 -17.14 -5.43 0.03
N GLN A 239 -17.14 -5.21 -1.30
CA GLN A 239 -16.04 -5.56 -2.18
C GLN A 239 -14.78 -4.77 -1.81
N PHE A 240 -14.86 -3.45 -1.65
CA PHE A 240 -13.73 -2.61 -1.28
C PHE A 240 -13.18 -2.94 0.10
N LEU A 241 -14.03 -3.22 1.09
CA LEU A 241 -13.57 -3.68 2.39
C LEU A 241 -12.85 -5.05 2.33
N ALA A 242 -13.22 -5.91 1.38
CA ALA A 242 -12.55 -7.19 1.20
C ALA A 242 -11.14 -7.02 0.60
N ILE A 243 -10.97 -6.09 -0.32
CA ILE A 243 -9.66 -5.71 -0.89
C ILE A 243 -8.73 -5.15 0.19
N LEU A 244 -9.23 -4.30 1.08
CA LEU A 244 -8.45 -3.74 2.19
C LEU A 244 -7.97 -4.80 3.21
N ASP A 245 -8.57 -5.98 3.26
CA ASP A 245 -8.06 -7.06 4.12
C ASP A 245 -6.64 -7.51 3.65
N ASP A 246 -6.40 -7.58 2.34
CA ASP A 246 -5.10 -7.88 1.73
C ASP A 246 -4.12 -6.69 1.91
N GLY A 247 -4.57 -5.47 1.63
CA GLY A 247 -3.77 -4.25 1.77
C GLY A 247 -3.17 -4.07 3.17
N ARG A 248 -3.87 -4.46 4.23
CA ARG A 248 -3.32 -4.41 5.61
C ARG A 248 -2.05 -5.22 5.76
N VAL A 249 -1.97 -6.41 5.16
CA VAL A 249 -0.75 -7.25 5.23
C VAL A 249 0.35 -6.65 4.36
N ALA A 250 0.02 -6.11 3.20
CA ALA A 250 0.95 -5.44 2.32
C ALA A 250 1.55 -4.16 2.96
N ILE A 251 0.72 -3.35 3.64
CA ILE A 251 1.20 -2.21 4.46
C ILE A 251 2.06 -2.69 5.65
N ALA A 252 1.74 -3.83 6.25
CA ALA A 252 2.61 -4.41 7.28
C ALA A 252 3.99 -4.80 6.71
N ALA A 253 4.05 -5.36 5.49
CA ALA A 253 5.31 -5.65 4.80
C ALA A 253 6.11 -4.37 4.50
N LEU A 254 5.45 -3.31 4.04
CA LEU A 254 6.07 -1.99 3.84
C LEU A 254 6.67 -1.45 5.15
N ALA A 255 5.94 -1.58 6.26
CA ALA A 255 6.42 -1.20 7.59
C ALA A 255 7.62 -2.03 8.05
N VAL A 256 7.65 -3.35 7.76
CA VAL A 256 8.81 -4.22 8.05
C VAL A 256 10.04 -3.71 7.29
N GLY A 257 9.91 -3.34 6.02
CA GLY A 257 10.98 -2.71 5.23
C GLY A 257 11.52 -1.44 5.89
N CYS A 258 10.62 -0.56 6.36
CA CYS A 258 10.99 0.65 7.10
C CYS A 258 11.79 0.36 8.38
N ILE A 259 11.34 -0.62 9.19
CA ILE A 259 12.02 -1.02 10.43
C ILE A 259 13.41 -1.59 10.10
N GLN A 260 13.51 -2.44 9.07
CA GLN A 260 14.77 -3.02 8.64
C GLN A 260 15.75 -1.95 8.18
N ALA A 261 15.31 -0.97 7.38
CA ALA A 261 16.13 0.16 6.97
C ALA A 261 16.68 0.94 8.18
N CYS A 262 15.82 1.23 9.16
CA CYS A 262 16.22 1.91 10.39
C CYS A 262 17.26 1.12 11.19
N LEU A 263 17.11 -0.19 11.26
CA LEU A 263 18.06 -1.10 11.90
C LEU A 263 19.41 -1.08 11.19
N ASP A 264 19.43 -1.34 9.87
CA ASP A 264 20.66 -1.42 9.07
C ASP A 264 21.46 -0.13 9.15
N LEU A 265 20.80 1.00 8.94
CA LEU A 265 21.40 2.35 9.03
C LEU A 265 21.93 2.64 10.43
N SER A 266 21.21 2.25 11.49
CA SER A 266 21.62 2.47 12.87
C SER A 266 22.83 1.61 13.26
N VAL A 267 22.89 0.34 12.82
CA VAL A 267 24.02 -0.56 13.04
C VAL A 267 25.27 -0.01 12.36
N GLN A 268 25.15 0.35 11.07
CA GLN A 268 26.26 0.90 10.32
C GLN A 268 26.78 2.19 10.98
N TYR A 269 25.90 3.16 11.20
CA TYR A 269 26.28 4.45 11.79
C TYR A 269 26.88 4.31 13.18
N ALA A 270 26.36 3.43 14.03
CA ALA A 270 26.87 3.20 15.38
C ALA A 270 28.24 2.52 15.39
N GLY A 271 28.59 1.75 14.35
CA GLY A 271 29.91 1.17 14.15
C GLY A 271 30.96 2.18 13.66
N GLU A 272 30.55 3.15 12.84
CA GLU A 272 31.44 4.13 12.20
C GLU A 272 31.61 5.43 13.02
N ARG A 273 30.52 5.94 13.59
CA ARG A 273 30.52 7.19 14.33
C ARG A 273 31.23 7.07 15.65
N THR A 274 32.25 7.89 15.85
CA THR A 274 33.05 7.91 17.08
C THR A 274 32.73 9.12 17.95
N THR A 275 32.59 8.92 19.26
CA THR A 275 32.56 9.94 20.30
C THR A 275 33.39 9.46 21.48
N PHE A 276 34.06 10.38 22.19
CA PHE A 276 34.96 10.03 23.28
C PHE A 276 35.99 8.95 22.87
N LYS A 277 36.48 9.02 21.61
CA LYS A 277 37.50 8.15 20.99
C LYS A 277 37.10 6.69 20.76
N VAL A 278 35.82 6.35 20.84
CA VAL A 278 35.28 4.99 20.56
C VAL A 278 34.01 5.08 19.71
N PRO A 279 33.67 4.04 18.96
CA PRO A 279 32.39 3.94 18.26
C PRO A 279 31.22 4.12 19.24
N ILE A 280 30.14 4.81 18.80
CA ILE A 280 28.99 5.05 19.67
C ILE A 280 28.25 3.77 20.02
N GLY A 281 28.33 2.74 19.16
CA GLY A 281 27.75 1.41 19.41
C GLY A 281 28.32 0.70 20.65
N THR A 282 29.48 1.14 21.17
CA THR A 282 30.03 0.62 22.43
C THR A 282 29.31 1.15 23.68
N LYS A 283 28.45 2.15 23.51
CA LYS A 283 27.67 2.73 24.61
C LYS A 283 26.36 1.94 24.78
N GLN A 284 26.12 1.39 25.98
CA GLN A 284 24.94 0.60 26.26
C GLN A 284 23.62 1.30 25.87
N GLY A 285 23.51 2.62 26.15
CA GLY A 285 22.33 3.40 25.82
C GLY A 285 22.04 3.49 24.30
N VAL A 286 23.06 3.36 23.43
CA VAL A 286 22.90 3.25 21.97
C VAL A 286 22.66 1.79 21.56
N ALA A 287 23.48 0.87 22.05
CA ALA A 287 23.39 -0.56 21.69
C ALA A 287 22.02 -1.16 22.06
N PHE A 288 21.42 -0.78 23.19
CA PHE A 288 20.10 -1.26 23.62
C PHE A 288 19.00 -0.76 22.70
N GLN A 289 19.05 0.48 22.23
CA GLN A 289 18.10 1.01 21.25
C GLN A 289 18.16 0.23 19.92
N ILE A 290 19.38 -0.12 19.47
CA ILE A 290 19.57 -0.94 18.26
C ILE A 290 19.07 -2.39 18.48
N ALA A 291 19.26 -2.95 19.66
CA ALA A 291 18.69 -4.25 20.01
C ALA A 291 17.14 -4.23 19.99
N ASP A 292 16.52 -3.13 20.46
CA ASP A 292 15.06 -2.95 20.37
C ASP A 292 14.59 -2.88 18.91
N LEU A 293 15.34 -2.24 18.00
CA LEU A 293 15.05 -2.24 16.55
C LEU A 293 15.06 -3.66 15.97
N GLN A 294 16.03 -4.50 16.35
CA GLN A 294 16.10 -5.90 15.90
C GLN A 294 14.88 -6.69 16.37
N VAL A 295 14.46 -6.52 17.65
CA VAL A 295 13.27 -7.18 18.19
C VAL A 295 12.00 -6.76 17.43
N MET A 296 11.86 -5.45 17.15
CA MET A 296 10.73 -4.93 16.38
C MET A 296 10.70 -5.51 14.95
N ALA A 297 11.85 -5.55 14.27
CA ALA A 297 11.97 -6.10 12.92
C ALA A 297 11.53 -7.58 12.86
N GLU A 298 12.07 -8.40 13.76
CA GLU A 298 11.75 -9.83 13.81
C GLU A 298 10.27 -10.08 14.14
N ALA A 299 9.73 -9.41 15.16
CA ALA A 299 8.35 -9.59 15.57
C ALA A 299 7.37 -9.13 14.47
N ALA A 300 7.61 -7.97 13.86
CA ALA A 300 6.79 -7.45 12.77
C ALA A 300 6.83 -8.39 11.55
N ARG A 301 8.02 -8.88 11.17
CA ARG A 301 8.20 -9.79 10.04
C ARG A 301 7.45 -11.11 10.26
N VAL A 302 7.58 -11.73 11.43
CA VAL A 302 6.88 -12.99 11.74
C VAL A 302 5.36 -12.82 11.68
N LEU A 303 4.81 -11.72 12.20
CA LEU A 303 3.37 -11.46 12.17
C LEU A 303 2.88 -11.23 10.73
N THR A 304 3.64 -10.49 9.93
CA THR A 304 3.32 -10.17 8.54
C THR A 304 3.32 -11.44 7.68
N TYR A 305 4.40 -12.23 7.69
CA TYR A 305 4.48 -13.45 6.88
C TYR A 305 3.56 -14.58 7.38
N LYS A 306 3.22 -14.58 8.67
CA LYS A 306 2.13 -15.45 9.15
C LYS A 306 0.80 -15.08 8.48
N ALA A 307 0.49 -13.80 8.35
CA ALA A 307 -0.75 -13.36 7.71
C ALA A 307 -0.72 -13.64 6.20
N ALA A 308 0.41 -13.40 5.52
CA ALA A 308 0.59 -13.72 4.10
C ALA A 308 0.39 -15.22 3.83
N ALA A 309 1.03 -16.10 4.60
CA ALA A 309 0.88 -17.55 4.47
C ALA A 309 -0.55 -18.04 4.75
N LEU A 310 -1.32 -17.38 5.61
CA LEU A 310 -2.75 -17.67 5.79
C LEU A 310 -3.57 -17.34 4.54
N LYS A 311 -3.23 -16.26 3.85
CA LYS A 311 -3.84 -15.90 2.55
C LYS A 311 -3.55 -16.96 1.51
N ASP A 312 -2.28 -17.31 1.30
CA ASP A 312 -1.84 -18.28 0.28
C ASP A 312 -2.37 -19.70 0.55
N SER A 313 -2.54 -20.07 1.83
CA SER A 313 -3.10 -21.38 2.19
C SER A 313 -4.61 -21.51 2.09
N GLY A 314 -5.31 -20.46 1.64
CA GLY A 314 -6.77 -20.45 1.49
C GLY A 314 -7.53 -20.65 2.81
N ARG A 315 -6.95 -20.23 3.95
CA ARG A 315 -7.64 -20.28 5.25
C ARG A 315 -8.89 -19.43 5.26
N THR A 316 -9.71 -19.61 6.31
CA THR A 316 -10.96 -18.87 6.43
C THR A 316 -10.72 -17.37 6.42
N ARG A 317 -11.63 -16.63 5.81
CA ARG A 317 -11.55 -15.17 5.76
C ARG A 317 -11.45 -14.55 7.17
N GLU A 318 -12.08 -15.13 8.17
CA GLU A 318 -12.06 -14.64 9.54
C GLU A 318 -10.65 -14.78 10.17
N GLU A 319 -10.00 -15.95 10.03
CA GLU A 319 -8.62 -16.18 10.50
C GLU A 319 -7.65 -15.21 9.84
N PHE A 320 -7.79 -15.01 8.51
CA PHE A 320 -6.96 -14.10 7.75
C PHE A 320 -7.14 -12.64 8.20
N ARG A 321 -8.39 -12.16 8.30
CA ARG A 321 -8.68 -10.77 8.74
C ARG A 321 -8.12 -10.45 10.13
N GLN A 322 -8.23 -11.39 11.05
CA GLN A 322 -7.69 -11.23 12.41
C GLN A 322 -6.15 -11.12 12.36
N ALA A 323 -5.47 -12.01 11.60
CA ALA A 323 -4.02 -11.97 11.44
C ALA A 323 -3.55 -10.69 10.73
N ALA A 324 -4.24 -10.25 9.68
CA ALA A 324 -3.96 -9.02 8.94
C ALA A 324 -4.04 -7.77 9.83
N ALA A 325 -5.10 -7.66 10.63
CA ALA A 325 -5.26 -6.53 11.55
C ALA A 325 -4.15 -6.51 12.63
N ILE A 326 -3.76 -7.66 13.17
CA ILE A 326 -2.67 -7.79 14.16
C ILE A 326 -1.33 -7.42 13.53
N ALA A 327 -1.02 -7.94 12.33
CA ALA A 327 0.21 -7.65 11.61
C ALA A 327 0.34 -6.15 11.31
N LYS A 328 -0.71 -5.55 10.72
CA LYS A 328 -0.74 -4.13 10.38
C LYS A 328 -0.54 -3.25 11.62
N LEU A 329 -1.29 -3.47 12.67
CA LEU A 329 -1.19 -2.68 13.89
C LEU A 329 0.21 -2.71 14.49
N TYR A 330 0.75 -3.91 14.68
CA TYR A 330 2.07 -4.07 15.30
C TYR A 330 3.19 -3.50 14.44
N ALA A 331 3.21 -3.84 13.14
CA ALA A 331 4.27 -3.43 12.24
C ALA A 331 4.32 -1.90 12.06
N THR A 332 3.16 -1.26 11.87
CA THR A 332 3.12 0.20 11.59
C THR A 332 3.46 1.04 12.81
N GLU A 333 2.99 0.69 14.02
CA GLU A 333 3.37 1.40 15.26
C GLU A 333 4.85 1.15 15.59
N SER A 334 5.35 -0.06 15.31
CA SER A 334 6.78 -0.37 15.45
C SER A 334 7.63 0.42 14.47
N ALA A 335 7.19 0.62 13.21
CA ALA A 335 7.91 1.43 12.22
C ALA A 335 8.05 2.88 12.66
N VAL A 336 6.99 3.51 13.15
CA VAL A 336 7.04 4.88 13.69
C VAL A 336 8.01 4.96 14.89
N THR A 337 7.98 3.96 15.77
CA THR A 337 8.92 3.87 16.90
C THR A 337 10.36 3.68 16.43
N ALA A 338 10.58 2.82 15.44
CA ALA A 338 11.90 2.53 14.87
C ALA A 338 12.53 3.76 14.22
N THR A 339 11.76 4.54 13.45
CA THR A 339 12.27 5.77 12.83
C THR A 339 12.68 6.81 13.87
N ARG A 340 11.91 6.95 14.97
CA ARG A 340 12.27 7.81 16.09
C ARG A 340 13.57 7.36 16.76
N ILE A 341 13.78 6.05 16.93
CA ILE A 341 15.02 5.50 17.48
C ILE A 341 16.19 5.75 16.54
N ALA A 342 16.02 5.46 15.23
CA ALA A 342 17.08 5.65 14.25
C ALA A 342 17.53 7.12 14.17
N THR A 343 16.62 8.08 14.07
CA THR A 343 16.95 9.52 14.09
C THR A 343 17.67 9.91 15.38
N GLN A 344 17.31 9.34 16.53
CA GLN A 344 17.98 9.58 17.81
C GLN A 344 19.40 9.00 17.83
N VAL A 345 19.63 7.80 17.27
CA VAL A 345 20.97 7.18 17.15
C VAL A 345 21.90 8.05 16.30
N PHE A 346 21.38 8.65 15.22
CA PHE A 346 22.14 9.58 14.37
C PHE A 346 22.41 10.94 15.04
N GLY A 347 21.69 11.28 16.11
CA GLY A 347 21.82 12.56 16.81
C GLY A 347 21.52 13.75 15.90
N GLY A 348 22.36 14.79 15.91
CA GLY A 348 22.16 15.97 15.06
C GLY A 348 22.08 15.66 13.56
N TYR A 349 22.77 14.65 13.10
CA TYR A 349 22.71 14.20 11.70
C TYR A 349 21.38 13.49 11.36
N GLY A 350 20.69 12.92 12.34
CA GLY A 350 19.34 12.34 12.13
C GLY A 350 18.25 13.39 11.86
N PHE A 351 18.56 14.68 12.05
CA PHE A 351 17.67 15.79 11.75
C PHE A 351 17.96 16.44 10.38
N MET A 352 18.99 15.95 9.67
CA MET A 352 19.41 16.48 8.38
C MET A 352 18.89 15.61 7.24
N GLU A 353 18.34 16.24 6.19
CA GLU A 353 17.74 15.57 5.03
C GLU A 353 18.76 14.78 4.18
N GLU A 354 20.07 15.03 4.35
CA GLU A 354 21.10 14.24 3.68
C GLU A 354 21.21 12.80 4.18
N TYR A 355 20.59 12.49 5.33
CA TYR A 355 20.59 11.15 5.91
C TYR A 355 19.23 10.48 5.74
N PRO A 356 19.16 9.24 5.22
CA PRO A 356 17.89 8.57 4.91
C PRO A 356 16.94 8.44 6.09
N VAL A 357 17.44 8.43 7.33
CA VAL A 357 16.62 8.30 8.55
C VAL A 357 15.62 9.45 8.71
N ALA A 358 15.92 10.65 8.22
CA ALA A 358 15.01 11.80 8.23
C ALA A 358 13.80 11.53 7.29
N ARG A 359 14.06 11.00 6.08
CA ARG A 359 13.01 10.61 5.13
C ARG A 359 12.12 9.51 5.71
N PHE A 360 12.71 8.42 6.23
CA PHE A 360 11.95 7.34 6.86
C PHE A 360 11.09 7.84 8.03
N TYR A 361 11.58 8.80 8.82
CA TYR A 361 10.80 9.39 9.92
C TYR A 361 9.54 10.11 9.43
N ARG A 362 9.64 10.86 8.33
CA ARG A 362 8.48 11.52 7.70
C ARG A 362 7.52 10.51 7.08
N ASP A 363 8.06 9.51 6.39
CA ASP A 363 7.31 8.52 5.64
C ASP A 363 6.51 7.56 6.55
N ALA A 364 7.07 7.19 7.70
CA ALA A 364 6.46 6.18 8.56
C ALA A 364 5.11 6.60 9.15
N LYS A 365 4.85 7.90 9.33
CA LYS A 365 3.64 8.34 10.05
C LYS A 365 2.35 7.93 9.35
N VAL A 366 2.30 7.95 8.03
CA VAL A 366 1.10 7.59 7.28
C VAL A 366 0.76 6.10 7.37
N LEU A 367 1.73 5.23 7.69
CA LEU A 367 1.50 3.80 7.89
C LEU A 367 0.48 3.51 9.01
N GLU A 368 0.41 4.35 10.06
CA GLU A 368 -0.59 4.22 11.14
C GLU A 368 -1.99 4.71 10.73
N ILE A 369 -2.09 5.46 9.61
CA ILE A 369 -3.31 6.16 9.18
C ILE A 369 -3.96 5.46 7.98
N GLY A 370 -3.18 5.19 6.93
CA GLY A 370 -3.65 4.59 5.67
C GLY A 370 -4.17 3.16 5.87
N GLU A 371 -5.08 2.75 5.01
CA GLU A 371 -5.72 1.42 4.97
C GLU A 371 -6.35 0.95 6.30
N GLY A 372 -6.93 1.91 7.00
CA GLY A 372 -7.52 1.73 8.32
C GLY A 372 -6.54 2.07 9.43
N THR A 373 -6.91 3.08 10.20
CA THR A 373 -6.09 3.60 11.31
C THR A 373 -5.77 2.54 12.35
N SER A 374 -4.78 2.80 13.21
CA SER A 374 -4.46 1.95 14.36
C SER A 374 -5.69 1.66 15.24
N GLU A 375 -6.61 2.63 15.38
CA GLU A 375 -7.86 2.46 16.12
C GLU A 375 -8.79 1.49 15.39
N VAL A 376 -8.90 1.59 14.07
CA VAL A 376 -9.69 0.65 13.25
C VAL A 376 -9.14 -0.77 13.39
N GLN A 377 -7.81 -0.96 13.37
CA GLN A 377 -7.21 -2.27 13.58
C GLN A 377 -7.54 -2.82 14.96
N ARG A 378 -7.45 -2.00 16.03
CA ARG A 378 -7.84 -2.41 17.41
C ARG A 378 -9.31 -2.81 17.50
N MET A 379 -10.18 -2.07 16.82
CA MET A 379 -11.61 -2.40 16.73
C MET A 379 -11.84 -3.75 16.06
N LEU A 380 -11.15 -4.02 14.95
CA LEU A 380 -11.27 -5.30 14.22
C LEU A 380 -10.75 -6.47 15.06
N ILE A 381 -9.63 -6.29 15.75
CA ILE A 381 -9.07 -7.30 16.66
C ILE A 381 -10.05 -7.58 17.82
N ALA A 382 -10.58 -6.53 18.44
CA ALA A 382 -11.53 -6.67 19.55
C ALA A 382 -12.81 -7.39 19.11
N ARG A 383 -13.36 -7.05 17.93
CA ARG A 383 -14.52 -7.76 17.35
C ARG A 383 -14.23 -9.23 17.08
N GLY A 384 -13.03 -9.56 16.56
CA GLY A 384 -12.59 -10.93 16.34
C GLY A 384 -12.42 -11.74 17.64
N LEU A 385 -12.26 -11.08 18.78
CA LEU A 385 -12.31 -11.68 20.12
C LEU A 385 -13.73 -11.81 20.69
N GLY A 386 -14.76 -11.39 19.94
CA GLY A 386 -16.15 -11.42 20.38
C GLY A 386 -16.58 -10.24 21.24
N LEU A 387 -15.78 -9.16 21.32
CA LEU A 387 -16.16 -7.96 22.06
C LEU A 387 -17.12 -7.08 21.26
N PRO A 388 -18.19 -6.54 21.88
CA PRO A 388 -19.18 -5.69 21.20
C PRO A 388 -18.69 -4.25 21.08
N VAL A 389 -17.66 -4.04 20.26
CA VAL A 389 -17.09 -2.70 19.99
C VAL A 389 -17.86 -2.06 18.84
N GLU A 390 -18.34 -0.83 19.03
CA GLU A 390 -19.00 0.01 18.02
C GLU A 390 -17.99 0.76 17.14
#